data_ac147324c1cf062d2a620d75e2c13aee
#
_entry.id   ac147324c1cf062d2a620d75e2c13aee
#
_cell.length_a   1.000
_cell.length_b   1.000
_cell.length_c   1.000
_cell.angle_alpha   90.00
_cell.angle_beta   90.00
_cell.angle_gamma   90.00
#
_symmetry.space_group_name_H-M   'P 1'
#
loop_
_entity.id
_entity.type
_entity.pdbx_description
1 polymer ?
#
loop_
_entity_poly.entity_id
_entity_poly.type
_entity_poly.pdbx_seq_one_letter_code
_entity_poly.pdbx_strand_id
1 'polypeptide(L)'
;VKVTGLDVREVPRTGWVPPSLAPLAEEMEKAHAQVEVLSSRAASIAQGVKHLEAAVPEGLKEAELTAYIDTALKKREALELKASETKGLLEKAQKEHEALKAEYEGRFPGRPDRIVFVTFSTEGKGQVLLTARTDSARWRPLYRLELDSSTGEIRGVYGVEVNQKSGIDWDGEIVFHTATPRGGVSIPDMPPLIADIHDPTKNAKGFALAMRAAAPAQDVAAGEYLEEGLTDVAIRTSAAVNGSGEDVTIDAGTFTEKGEVSLVCIPEY
;
A
#
# COMPACT_ATOMS: atom_id res chain seq x y z
N VAL A 1 4.61 32.05 -13.63
CA VAL A 1 5.84 31.22 -13.50
C VAL A 1 6.20 30.64 -14.84
N LYS A 2 7.47 30.76 -15.23
CA LYS A 2 8.01 30.07 -16.41
C LYS A 2 8.84 28.91 -15.91
N VAL A 3 8.51 27.68 -16.33
CA VAL A 3 9.35 26.50 -16.08
C VAL A 3 10.49 26.54 -17.09
N THR A 4 11.73 26.63 -16.62
CA THR A 4 12.94 26.69 -17.45
C THR A 4 13.68 25.38 -17.54
N GLY A 5 13.37 24.44 -16.64
CA GLY A 5 13.94 23.10 -16.66
C GLY A 5 13.08 22.09 -15.90
N LEU A 6 13.09 20.87 -16.38
CA LEU A 6 12.49 19.69 -15.75
C LEU A 6 13.56 18.59 -15.75
N ASP A 7 13.87 18.07 -14.57
CA ASP A 7 14.75 16.93 -14.39
C ASP A 7 14.00 15.82 -13.65
N VAL A 8 14.04 14.62 -14.21
CA VAL A 8 13.38 13.44 -13.64
C VAL A 8 14.45 12.37 -13.40
N ARG A 9 14.63 12.00 -12.14
CA ARG A 9 15.62 10.99 -11.73
C ARG A 9 14.99 9.91 -10.92
N GLU A 10 15.29 8.68 -11.27
CA GLU A 10 14.99 7.52 -10.46
C GLU A 10 16.18 7.20 -9.55
N VAL A 11 15.96 7.24 -8.24
CA VAL A 11 16.99 7.01 -7.23
C VAL A 11 16.60 5.88 -6.29
N PRO A 12 17.58 5.16 -5.71
CA PRO A 12 17.28 4.22 -4.63
C PRO A 12 16.58 4.93 -3.48
N ARG A 13 15.56 4.30 -2.90
CA ARG A 13 14.89 4.83 -1.73
C ARG A 13 15.80 4.74 -0.52
N THR A 14 16.39 5.86 -0.11
CA THR A 14 17.21 5.94 1.09
C THR A 14 16.54 6.90 2.06
N GLY A 15 15.94 6.34 3.13
CA GLY A 15 15.31 7.15 4.19
C GLY A 15 14.02 7.91 3.82
N TRP A 16 13.56 7.79 2.57
CA TRP A 16 12.31 8.45 2.17
C TRP A 16 11.09 7.74 2.77
N VAL A 17 10.16 8.51 3.31
CA VAL A 17 8.91 8.07 3.92
C VAL A 17 7.77 8.91 3.34
N PRO A 18 6.60 8.33 3.04
CA PRO A 18 5.43 9.10 2.66
C PRO A 18 5.08 10.14 3.73
N PRO A 19 4.63 11.34 3.34
CA PRO A 19 4.29 12.41 4.30
C PRO A 19 3.29 11.97 5.38
N SER A 20 2.31 11.16 5.02
CA SER A 20 1.30 10.60 5.95
C SER A 20 1.89 9.68 7.03
N LEU A 21 3.03 9.03 6.74
CA LEU A 21 3.71 8.12 7.67
C LEU A 21 4.91 8.74 8.38
N ALA A 22 5.26 9.99 8.05
CA ALA A 22 6.40 10.68 8.65
C ALA A 22 6.31 10.76 10.18
N PRO A 23 5.17 11.08 10.82
CA PRO A 23 5.05 11.09 12.27
C PRO A 23 5.31 9.72 12.90
N LEU A 24 4.75 8.66 12.32
CA LEU A 24 4.92 7.29 12.81
C LEU A 24 6.37 6.82 12.67
N ALA A 25 7.04 7.18 11.58
CA ALA A 25 8.45 6.88 11.38
C ALA A 25 9.34 7.58 12.41
N GLU A 26 9.02 8.84 12.76
CA GLU A 26 9.73 9.58 13.79
C GLU A 26 9.54 8.98 15.19
N GLU A 27 8.33 8.55 15.53
CA GLU A 27 8.04 7.84 16.78
C GLU A 27 8.79 6.51 16.88
N MET A 28 8.81 5.75 15.80
CA MET A 28 9.55 4.49 15.71
C MET A 28 11.06 4.71 15.90
N GLU A 29 11.63 5.76 15.31
CA GLU A 29 13.04 6.10 15.46
C GLU A 29 13.38 6.51 16.89
N LYS A 30 12.50 7.30 17.55
CA LYS A 30 12.64 7.66 18.97
C LYS A 30 12.60 6.43 19.88
N ALA A 31 11.66 5.51 19.63
CA ALA A 31 11.57 4.27 20.40
C ALA A 31 12.82 3.40 20.19
N HIS A 32 13.34 3.33 18.95
CA HIS A 32 14.59 2.62 18.67
C HIS A 32 15.78 3.21 19.42
N ALA A 33 15.95 4.53 19.39
CA ALA A 33 17.01 5.21 20.13
C ALA A 33 16.92 4.96 21.64
N GLN A 34 15.71 4.89 22.20
CA GLN A 34 15.51 4.55 23.62
C GLN A 34 15.94 3.11 23.93
N VAL A 35 15.66 2.15 23.06
CA VAL A 35 16.13 0.77 23.18
C VAL A 35 17.67 0.72 23.19
N GLU A 36 18.33 1.44 22.29
CA GLU A 36 19.80 1.51 22.24
C GLU A 36 20.40 2.09 23.52
N VAL A 37 19.84 3.18 24.05
CA VAL A 37 20.29 3.81 25.30
C VAL A 37 20.15 2.84 26.49
N LEU A 38 18.99 2.18 26.61
CA LEU A 38 18.74 1.22 27.68
C LEU A 38 19.61 -0.03 27.56
N SER A 39 19.85 -0.51 26.35
CA SER A 39 20.74 -1.63 26.03
C SER A 39 22.18 -1.32 26.45
N SER A 40 22.68 -0.14 26.06
CA SER A 40 24.01 0.34 26.44
C SER A 40 24.14 0.48 27.97
N ARG A 41 23.10 0.97 28.64
CA ARG A 41 23.05 1.06 30.09
C ARG A 41 23.09 -0.30 30.78
N ALA A 42 22.32 -1.26 30.27
CA ALA A 42 22.32 -2.65 30.75
C ALA A 42 23.71 -3.30 30.62
N ALA A 43 24.35 -3.11 29.47
CA ALA A 43 25.71 -3.60 29.22
C ALA A 43 26.73 -3.00 30.19
N SER A 44 26.64 -1.68 30.45
CA SER A 44 27.53 -0.99 31.41
C SER A 44 27.34 -1.49 32.85
N ILE A 45 26.09 -1.74 33.26
CA ILE A 45 25.81 -2.31 34.58
C ILE A 45 26.39 -3.73 34.70
N ALA A 46 26.17 -4.58 33.66
CA ALA A 46 26.70 -5.94 33.63
C ALA A 46 28.24 -5.96 33.70
N GLN A 47 28.90 -5.01 33.05
CA GLN A 47 30.35 -4.86 33.13
C GLN A 47 30.78 -4.42 34.51
N GLY A 48 30.04 -3.50 35.16
CA GLY A 48 30.28 -3.08 36.52
C GLY A 48 30.23 -4.22 37.55
N VAL A 49 29.26 -5.13 37.38
CA VAL A 49 29.17 -6.36 38.21
C VAL A 49 30.40 -7.25 38.03
N LYS A 50 30.81 -7.51 36.78
CA LYS A 50 32.01 -8.31 36.45
C LYS A 50 33.28 -7.70 37.05
N HIS A 51 33.42 -6.40 37.03
CA HIS A 51 34.57 -5.73 37.62
C HIS A 51 34.60 -5.88 39.15
N LEU A 52 33.45 -5.82 39.83
CA LEU A 52 33.37 -6.09 41.26
C LEU A 52 33.74 -7.53 41.64
N GLU A 53 33.38 -8.48 40.80
CA GLU A 53 33.71 -9.91 41.00
C GLU A 53 35.21 -10.18 40.77
N ALA A 54 35.84 -9.48 39.86
CA ALA A 54 37.25 -9.67 39.52
C ALA A 54 38.21 -8.92 40.45
N ALA A 55 37.75 -7.86 41.14
CA ALA A 55 38.59 -7.01 41.94
C ALA A 55 38.67 -7.49 43.39
N VAL A 56 39.39 -8.57 43.64
CA VAL A 56 39.74 -9.00 45.02
C VAL A 56 41.15 -8.50 45.31
N PRO A 57 41.31 -7.56 46.27
CA PRO A 57 42.63 -7.06 46.64
C PRO A 57 43.46 -8.15 47.35
N GLU A 58 44.69 -8.33 46.90
CA GLU A 58 45.66 -9.21 47.62
C GLU A 58 46.32 -8.50 48.78
N GLY A 59 46.60 -9.22 49.88
CA GLY A 59 47.43 -8.75 51.00
C GLY A 59 46.69 -7.92 52.04
N LEU A 60 45.35 -7.94 52.10
CA LEU A 60 44.57 -7.25 53.16
C LEU A 60 44.60 -8.05 54.48
N LYS A 61 44.58 -7.32 55.61
CA LYS A 61 44.35 -7.93 56.93
C LYS A 61 42.90 -8.35 57.07
N GLU A 62 42.63 -9.31 58.00
CA GLU A 62 41.29 -9.90 58.16
C GLU A 62 40.17 -8.86 58.37
N ALA A 63 40.36 -7.82 59.17
CA ALA A 63 39.39 -6.75 59.41
C ALA A 63 39.15 -5.88 58.15
N GLU A 64 40.21 -5.61 57.38
CA GLU A 64 40.15 -4.85 56.13
C GLU A 64 39.44 -5.65 55.03
N LEU A 65 39.69 -6.97 54.99
CA LEU A 65 39.03 -7.89 54.07
C LEU A 65 37.52 -7.97 54.34
N THR A 66 37.13 -8.07 55.63
CA THR A 66 35.68 -8.09 56.00
C THR A 66 34.99 -6.81 55.59
N ALA A 67 35.56 -5.64 55.86
CA ALA A 67 35.01 -4.35 55.48
C ALA A 67 34.92 -4.18 53.94
N TYR A 68 35.92 -4.73 53.21
CA TYR A 68 35.90 -4.74 51.75
C TYR A 68 34.74 -5.61 51.21
N ILE A 69 34.59 -6.85 51.73
CA ILE A 69 33.52 -7.74 51.35
C ILE A 69 32.15 -7.12 51.59
N ASP A 70 31.89 -6.54 52.75
CA ASP A 70 30.64 -5.86 53.07
C ASP A 70 30.31 -4.72 52.07
N THR A 71 31.34 -3.95 51.71
CA THR A 71 31.21 -2.85 50.76
C THR A 71 30.94 -3.37 49.34
N ALA A 72 31.62 -4.45 48.94
CA ALA A 72 31.44 -5.07 47.62
C ALA A 72 30.05 -5.68 47.48
N LEU A 73 29.54 -6.37 48.52
CA LEU A 73 28.19 -6.91 48.56
C LEU A 73 27.13 -5.83 48.42
N LYS A 74 27.22 -4.76 49.18
CA LYS A 74 26.29 -3.61 49.07
C LYS A 74 26.29 -2.98 47.67
N LYS A 75 27.48 -2.83 47.06
CA LYS A 75 27.59 -2.30 45.70
C LYS A 75 27.01 -3.27 44.68
N ARG A 76 27.22 -4.58 44.84
CA ARG A 76 26.67 -5.60 44.02
C ARG A 76 25.15 -5.60 44.08
N GLU A 77 24.54 -5.63 45.24
CA GLU A 77 23.08 -5.54 45.43
C GLU A 77 22.48 -4.31 44.74
N ALA A 78 23.14 -3.14 44.90
CA ALA A 78 22.71 -1.91 44.28
C ALA A 78 22.79 -1.98 42.72
N LEU A 79 23.79 -2.67 42.16
CA LEU A 79 23.92 -2.88 40.72
C LEU A 79 22.91 -3.90 40.21
N GLU A 80 22.65 -4.99 40.94
CA GLU A 80 21.66 -5.99 40.60
C GLU A 80 20.23 -5.39 40.58
N LEU A 81 19.90 -4.53 41.54
CA LEU A 81 18.65 -3.79 41.55
C LEU A 81 18.52 -2.90 40.30
N LYS A 82 19.56 -2.13 39.98
CA LYS A 82 19.60 -1.30 38.77
C LYS A 82 19.53 -2.12 37.50
N ALA A 83 20.15 -3.32 37.47
CA ALA A 83 20.07 -4.24 36.34
C ALA A 83 18.62 -4.73 36.11
N SER A 84 17.94 -5.11 37.20
CA SER A 84 16.54 -5.54 37.14
C SER A 84 15.60 -4.44 36.65
N GLU A 85 15.76 -3.22 37.20
CA GLU A 85 14.98 -2.05 36.76
C GLU A 85 15.24 -1.72 35.29
N THR A 86 16.52 -1.68 34.88
CA THR A 86 16.90 -1.39 33.48
C THR A 86 16.39 -2.46 32.51
N LYS A 87 16.43 -3.74 32.93
CA LYS A 87 15.88 -4.84 32.15
C LYS A 87 14.37 -4.66 31.91
N GLY A 88 13.62 -4.34 32.96
CA GLY A 88 12.18 -4.09 32.85
C GLY A 88 11.84 -2.91 31.94
N LEU A 89 12.63 -1.85 31.98
CA LEU A 89 12.48 -0.70 31.08
C LEU A 89 12.85 -1.06 29.64
N LEU A 90 13.91 -1.85 29.44
CA LEU A 90 14.33 -2.32 28.12
C LEU A 90 13.28 -3.21 27.47
N GLU A 91 12.70 -4.15 28.20
CA GLU A 91 11.63 -5.02 27.70
C GLU A 91 10.38 -4.22 27.28
N LYS A 92 10.04 -3.16 28.03
CA LYS A 92 8.94 -2.25 27.65
C LYS A 92 9.26 -1.47 26.39
N ALA A 93 10.45 -0.88 26.31
CA ALA A 93 10.86 -0.09 25.15
C ALA A 93 10.98 -0.97 23.89
N GLN A 94 11.43 -2.21 24.01
CA GLN A 94 11.47 -3.18 22.91
C GLN A 94 10.07 -3.51 22.37
N LYS A 95 9.12 -3.78 23.27
CA LYS A 95 7.72 -4.05 22.88
C LYS A 95 7.08 -2.85 22.20
N GLU A 96 7.33 -1.65 22.69
CA GLU A 96 6.84 -0.41 22.06
C GLU A 96 7.43 -0.22 20.67
N HIS A 97 8.75 -0.37 20.53
CA HIS A 97 9.41 -0.30 19.22
C HIS A 97 8.90 -1.38 18.25
N GLU A 98 8.72 -2.62 18.69
CA GLU A 98 8.17 -3.70 17.88
C GLU A 98 6.73 -3.43 17.44
N ALA A 99 5.89 -2.87 18.31
CA ALA A 99 4.52 -2.48 17.98
C ALA A 99 4.48 -1.37 16.92
N LEU A 100 5.27 -0.30 17.11
CA LEU A 100 5.38 0.80 16.14
C LEU A 100 5.94 0.33 14.80
N LYS A 101 6.91 -0.58 14.84
CA LYS A 101 7.48 -1.19 13.63
C LYS A 101 6.43 -2.03 12.88
N ALA A 102 5.66 -2.85 13.59
CA ALA A 102 4.61 -3.66 12.99
C ALA A 102 3.49 -2.78 12.40
N GLU A 103 3.12 -1.69 13.09
CA GLU A 103 2.16 -0.71 12.57
C GLU A 103 2.70 -0.03 11.30
N TYR A 104 3.94 0.43 11.32
CA TYR A 104 4.58 1.06 10.16
C TYR A 104 4.65 0.10 8.96
N GLU A 105 5.03 -1.16 9.18
CA GLU A 105 5.10 -2.17 8.13
C GLU A 105 3.71 -2.53 7.59
N GLY A 106 2.70 -2.59 8.44
CA GLY A 106 1.32 -2.80 8.04
C GLY A 106 0.74 -1.67 7.20
N ARG A 107 1.06 -0.43 7.56
CA ARG A 107 0.60 0.77 6.84
C ARG A 107 1.45 1.13 5.62
N PHE A 108 2.57 0.45 5.40
CA PHE A 108 3.44 0.65 4.24
C PHE A 108 3.79 -0.66 3.52
N PRO A 109 2.79 -1.47 3.11
CA PRO A 109 3.04 -2.75 2.47
C PRO A 109 3.67 -2.64 1.08
N GLY A 110 3.54 -1.47 0.46
CA GLY A 110 3.98 -1.20 -0.90
C GLY A 110 5.33 -0.49 -1.00
N ARG A 111 6.24 -0.67 -0.06
CA ARG A 111 7.56 -0.03 -0.09
C ARG A 111 8.22 -0.15 -1.47
N PRO A 112 8.41 0.95 -2.21
CA PRO A 112 9.19 0.90 -3.43
C PRO A 112 10.69 0.83 -3.12
N ASP A 113 11.44 0.08 -3.89
CA ASP A 113 12.91 0.07 -3.79
C ASP A 113 13.53 1.35 -4.37
N ARG A 114 12.82 1.97 -5.28
CA ARG A 114 13.23 3.19 -5.99
C ARG A 114 12.12 4.22 -5.97
N ILE A 115 12.50 5.48 -5.98
CA ILE A 115 11.59 6.62 -6.05
C ILE A 115 11.98 7.54 -7.20
N VAL A 116 10.98 8.21 -7.76
CA VAL A 116 11.17 9.18 -8.84
C VAL A 116 11.15 10.58 -8.25
N PHE A 117 12.27 11.29 -8.36
CA PHE A 117 12.37 12.71 -8.04
C PHE A 117 12.13 13.54 -9.30
N VAL A 118 11.24 14.52 -9.16
CA VAL A 118 10.96 15.49 -10.19
C VAL A 118 11.40 16.86 -9.69
N THR A 119 12.40 17.45 -10.36
CA THR A 119 12.96 18.75 -9.99
C THR A 119 12.61 19.78 -11.05
N PHE A 120 12.04 20.90 -10.65
CA PHE A 120 11.70 22.01 -11.53
C PHE A 120 12.66 23.17 -11.32
N SER A 121 13.14 23.74 -12.41
CA SER A 121 13.74 25.08 -12.42
C SER A 121 12.71 26.08 -12.88
N THR A 122 12.44 27.11 -12.06
CA THR A 122 11.40 28.10 -12.36
C THR A 122 11.91 29.52 -12.25
N GLU A 123 11.41 30.41 -13.09
CA GLU A 123 11.57 31.84 -13.00
C GLU A 123 10.26 32.53 -12.62
N GLY A 124 10.33 33.44 -11.62
CA GLY A 124 9.18 34.19 -11.12
C GLY A 124 8.41 33.46 -10.00
N LYS A 125 7.35 34.14 -9.50
CA LYS A 125 6.47 33.61 -8.45
C LYS A 125 5.16 33.10 -9.08
N GLY A 126 4.64 31.97 -8.59
CA GLY A 126 3.35 31.42 -9.04
C GLY A 126 3.22 29.93 -8.71
N GLN A 127 2.24 29.30 -9.32
CA GLN A 127 1.94 27.88 -9.16
C GLN A 127 2.45 27.08 -10.35
N VAL A 128 2.89 25.87 -10.10
CA VAL A 128 3.26 24.87 -11.12
C VAL A 128 2.28 23.72 -11.02
N LEU A 129 1.62 23.40 -12.14
CA LEU A 129 0.77 22.24 -12.26
C LEU A 129 1.61 21.09 -12.83
N LEU A 130 1.70 19.99 -12.08
CA LEU A 130 2.31 18.76 -12.53
C LEU A 130 1.23 17.75 -12.87
N THR A 131 1.24 17.24 -14.09
CA THR A 131 0.42 16.09 -14.48
C THR A 131 1.32 14.89 -14.61
N ALA A 132 1.03 13.83 -13.86
CA ALA A 132 1.78 12.59 -13.87
C ALA A 132 0.85 11.41 -14.10
N ARG A 133 1.38 10.34 -14.69
CA ARG A 133 0.70 9.05 -14.83
C ARG A 133 1.41 8.01 -13.99
N THR A 134 0.64 7.18 -13.29
CA THR A 134 1.16 6.04 -12.52
C THR A 134 0.32 4.80 -12.77
N ASP A 135 0.97 3.65 -12.84
CA ASP A 135 0.32 2.34 -12.89
C ASP A 135 0.27 1.69 -11.49
N SER A 136 0.67 2.43 -10.46
CA SER A 136 0.77 1.96 -9.08
C SER A 136 -0.53 2.15 -8.28
N ALA A 137 -1.64 2.46 -8.94
CA ALA A 137 -2.93 2.63 -8.33
C ALA A 137 -3.95 1.65 -8.91
N ARG A 138 -4.81 1.14 -8.06
CA ARG A 138 -5.93 0.27 -8.41
C ARG A 138 -7.11 0.56 -7.53
N TRP A 139 -8.30 0.26 -7.99
CA TRP A 139 -9.51 0.37 -7.22
C TRP A 139 -10.47 -0.76 -7.58
N ARG A 140 -11.43 -1.02 -6.68
CA ARG A 140 -12.54 -1.94 -6.91
C ARG A 140 -13.82 -1.38 -6.33
N PRO A 141 -14.98 -1.66 -6.94
CA PRO A 141 -16.26 -1.28 -6.38
C PRO A 141 -16.54 -2.12 -5.13
N LEU A 142 -17.18 -1.48 -4.15
CA LEU A 142 -17.63 -2.12 -2.92
C LEU A 142 -19.12 -1.85 -2.75
N TYR A 143 -19.88 -2.91 -2.47
CA TYR A 143 -21.31 -2.83 -2.19
C TYR A 143 -21.64 -3.49 -0.86
N ARG A 144 -22.43 -2.80 -0.05
CA ARG A 144 -23.04 -3.35 1.16
C ARG A 144 -24.53 -3.29 0.99
N LEU A 145 -25.20 -4.44 1.05
CA LEU A 145 -26.63 -4.55 0.85
C LEU A 145 -27.29 -5.08 2.13
N GLU A 146 -28.38 -4.43 2.54
CA GLU A 146 -29.24 -4.85 3.63
C GLU A 146 -30.65 -5.08 3.08
N LEU A 147 -31.20 -6.28 3.29
CA LEU A 147 -32.52 -6.64 2.86
C LEU A 147 -33.44 -6.75 4.08
N ASP A 148 -34.50 -5.96 4.09
CA ASP A 148 -35.64 -6.20 4.98
C ASP A 148 -36.61 -7.19 4.32
N SER A 149 -36.57 -8.44 4.80
CA SER A 149 -37.37 -9.53 4.24
C SER A 149 -38.90 -9.35 4.49
N SER A 150 -39.31 -8.48 5.41
CA SER A 150 -40.71 -8.21 5.72
C SER A 150 -41.32 -7.19 4.76
N THR A 151 -40.56 -6.23 4.32
CA THR A 151 -41.00 -5.14 3.43
C THR A 151 -40.55 -5.30 1.99
N GLY A 152 -39.52 -6.16 1.73
CA GLY A 152 -38.85 -6.29 0.46
C GLY A 152 -37.96 -5.07 0.13
N GLU A 153 -37.69 -4.22 1.11
CA GLU A 153 -36.82 -3.06 0.93
C GLU A 153 -35.35 -3.48 0.97
N ILE A 154 -34.60 -3.09 -0.08
CA ILE A 154 -33.17 -3.28 -0.18
C ILE A 154 -32.49 -1.91 0.01
N ARG A 155 -31.71 -1.79 1.06
CA ARG A 155 -30.85 -0.62 1.28
C ARG A 155 -29.43 -0.97 0.90
N GLY A 156 -28.82 -0.15 0.07
CA GLY A 156 -27.48 -0.33 -0.39
C GLY A 156 -26.60 0.87 -0.13
N VAL A 157 -25.36 0.59 0.26
CA VAL A 157 -24.26 1.56 0.24
C VAL A 157 -23.30 1.09 -0.82
N TYR A 158 -22.94 1.99 -1.72
CA TYR A 158 -21.91 1.71 -2.71
C TYR A 158 -20.72 2.64 -2.50
N GLY A 159 -19.55 2.11 -2.73
CA GLY A 159 -18.30 2.80 -2.56
C GLY A 159 -17.21 2.19 -3.40
N VAL A 160 -16.01 2.61 -3.11
CA VAL A 160 -14.80 2.11 -3.76
C VAL A 160 -13.73 1.80 -2.73
N GLU A 161 -13.01 0.71 -2.92
CA GLU A 161 -11.77 0.43 -2.21
C GLU A 161 -10.62 0.80 -3.12
N VAL A 162 -9.75 1.67 -2.65
CA VAL A 162 -8.61 2.22 -3.40
C VAL A 162 -7.32 1.78 -2.75
N ASN A 163 -6.40 1.30 -3.55
CA ASN A 163 -5.02 1.02 -3.15
C ASN A 163 -4.08 1.75 -4.10
N GLN A 164 -3.19 2.56 -3.55
CA GLN A 164 -2.19 3.24 -4.36
C GLN A 164 -0.82 3.21 -3.69
N LYS A 165 0.21 3.00 -4.49
CA LYS A 165 1.61 2.86 -4.08
C LYS A 165 2.52 3.87 -4.78
N SER A 166 1.96 5.02 -5.15
CA SER A 166 2.72 6.05 -5.87
C SER A 166 3.73 6.77 -4.99
N GLY A 167 3.59 6.65 -3.66
CA GLY A 167 4.39 7.40 -2.69
C GLY A 167 3.98 8.86 -2.52
N ILE A 168 2.91 9.29 -3.19
CA ILE A 168 2.34 10.64 -3.07
C ILE A 168 0.94 10.48 -2.51
N ASP A 169 0.65 11.19 -1.42
CA ASP A 169 -0.69 11.22 -0.86
C ASP A 169 -1.60 12.08 -1.77
N TRP A 170 -2.77 11.54 -2.07
CA TRP A 170 -3.79 12.25 -2.84
C TRP A 170 -4.78 12.88 -1.87
N ASP A 171 -5.07 14.15 -2.06
CA ASP A 171 -6.08 14.90 -1.31
C ASP A 171 -6.82 15.79 -2.28
N GLY A 172 -8.08 15.48 -2.52
CA GLY A 172 -8.91 16.24 -3.45
C GLY A 172 -9.97 15.41 -4.16
N GLU A 173 -10.42 15.91 -5.30
CA GLU A 173 -11.41 15.23 -6.13
C GLU A 173 -10.76 14.08 -6.89
N ILE A 174 -11.33 12.89 -6.71
CA ILE A 174 -10.92 11.65 -7.38
C ILE A 174 -12.09 11.19 -8.26
N VAL A 175 -11.79 10.83 -9.50
CA VAL A 175 -12.77 10.29 -10.44
C VAL A 175 -12.37 8.85 -10.77
N PHE A 176 -13.25 7.91 -10.47
CA PHE A 176 -13.08 6.49 -10.77
C PHE A 176 -13.86 6.17 -12.03
N HIS A 177 -13.19 5.59 -13.02
CA HIS A 177 -13.80 5.17 -14.27
C HIS A 177 -13.88 3.64 -14.34
N THR A 178 -15.04 3.09 -14.69
CA THR A 178 -15.22 1.64 -14.85
C THR A 178 -14.65 1.14 -16.17
N ALA A 179 -14.50 2.01 -17.16
CA ALA A 179 -13.87 1.68 -18.42
C ALA A 179 -12.36 1.45 -18.22
N THR A 180 -11.86 0.31 -18.67
CA THR A 180 -10.42 0.06 -18.74
C THR A 180 -9.86 0.78 -19.98
N PRO A 181 -8.94 1.74 -19.83
CA PRO A 181 -8.31 2.38 -20.97
C PRO A 181 -7.57 1.30 -21.79
N ARG A 182 -8.06 0.99 -22.96
CA ARG A 182 -7.34 0.11 -23.89
C ARG A 182 -6.16 0.90 -24.45
N GLY A 183 -4.97 0.60 -24.01
CA GLY A 183 -3.73 1.15 -24.56
C GLY A 183 -3.44 0.50 -25.91
N GLY A 184 -3.83 1.14 -26.98
CA GLY A 184 -3.55 0.73 -28.34
C GLY A 184 -4.81 0.32 -29.10
N VAL A 185 -5.25 1.21 -29.97
CA VAL A 185 -6.13 0.82 -31.07
C VAL A 185 -5.25 0.14 -32.10
N SER A 186 -5.21 -1.20 -32.08
CA SER A 186 -4.72 -1.94 -33.23
C SER A 186 -5.76 -1.74 -34.31
N ILE A 187 -5.42 -0.94 -35.31
CA ILE A 187 -6.23 -0.88 -36.55
C ILE A 187 -6.14 -2.27 -37.14
N PRO A 188 -7.25 -3.03 -37.27
CA PRO A 188 -7.18 -4.33 -37.89
C PRO A 188 -6.68 -4.15 -39.33
N ASP A 189 -5.70 -4.99 -39.72
CA ASP A 189 -5.24 -5.03 -41.09
C ASP A 189 -6.46 -5.28 -41.97
N MET A 190 -6.82 -4.29 -42.78
CA MET A 190 -7.86 -4.48 -43.77
C MET A 190 -7.29 -5.38 -44.86
N PRO A 191 -7.88 -6.55 -45.09
CA PRO A 191 -7.45 -7.39 -46.22
C PRO A 191 -7.58 -6.57 -47.51
N PRO A 192 -6.60 -6.66 -48.41
CA PRO A 192 -6.65 -5.92 -49.66
C PRO A 192 -7.93 -6.27 -50.42
N LEU A 193 -8.65 -5.22 -50.82
CA LEU A 193 -9.83 -5.39 -51.69
C LEU A 193 -9.35 -5.82 -53.08
N ILE A 194 -9.36 -7.12 -53.34
CA ILE A 194 -8.98 -7.67 -54.64
C ILE A 194 -10.25 -7.68 -55.52
N ALA A 195 -10.29 -6.75 -56.45
CA ALA A 195 -11.30 -6.82 -57.52
C ALA A 195 -10.78 -7.75 -58.61
N ASP A 196 -11.34 -8.95 -58.69
CA ASP A 196 -11.06 -9.88 -59.77
C ASP A 196 -12.30 -10.06 -60.64
N ILE A 197 -12.10 -10.27 -61.94
CA ILE A 197 -13.18 -10.59 -62.86
C ILE A 197 -13.53 -12.06 -62.66
N HIS A 198 -14.59 -12.30 -61.90
CA HIS A 198 -15.06 -13.64 -61.59
C HIS A 198 -15.67 -14.30 -62.84
N ASP A 199 -15.02 -15.36 -63.35
CA ASP A 199 -15.59 -16.25 -64.33
C ASP A 199 -16.42 -17.35 -63.65
N PRO A 200 -17.74 -17.30 -63.65
CA PRO A 200 -18.61 -18.19 -62.88
C PRO A 200 -18.48 -19.68 -63.26
N THR A 201 -17.76 -20.00 -64.34
CA THR A 201 -17.60 -21.37 -64.78
C THR A 201 -16.39 -22.10 -64.21
N LYS A 202 -15.46 -21.40 -63.54
CA LYS A 202 -14.16 -21.98 -63.20
C LYS A 202 -13.92 -22.40 -61.74
N ASN A 203 -14.73 -22.09 -60.77
CA ASN A 203 -14.42 -22.53 -59.41
C ASN A 203 -15.56 -22.45 -58.37
N ALA A 204 -16.70 -23.13 -58.63
CA ALA A 204 -17.78 -23.23 -57.63
C ALA A 204 -17.35 -23.93 -56.31
N LYS A 205 -16.32 -24.79 -56.33
CA LYS A 205 -15.84 -25.49 -55.11
C LYS A 205 -14.88 -24.68 -54.27
N GLY A 206 -14.09 -23.79 -54.85
CA GLY A 206 -13.18 -22.91 -54.13
C GLY A 206 -13.90 -21.79 -53.40
N PHE A 207 -14.97 -21.29 -54.01
CA PHE A 207 -15.75 -20.20 -53.43
C PHE A 207 -16.53 -20.61 -52.16
N ALA A 208 -17.05 -21.85 -52.14
CA ALA A 208 -17.71 -22.39 -50.95
C ALA A 208 -16.75 -22.64 -49.76
N LEU A 209 -15.48 -22.96 -50.06
CA LEU A 209 -14.47 -23.13 -49.01
C LEU A 209 -13.98 -21.77 -48.49
N ALA A 210 -13.83 -20.79 -49.37
CA ALA A 210 -13.45 -19.43 -48.98
C ALA A 210 -14.57 -18.72 -48.19
N MET A 211 -15.82 -18.93 -48.53
CA MET A 211 -16.93 -18.44 -47.72
C MET A 211 -17.09 -19.15 -46.38
N ARG A 212 -16.62 -20.42 -46.24
CA ARG A 212 -16.61 -21.12 -44.96
C ARG A 212 -15.43 -20.70 -44.08
N ALA A 213 -14.31 -20.29 -44.66
CA ALA A 213 -13.16 -19.74 -43.94
C ALA A 213 -13.35 -18.25 -43.61
N ALA A 214 -14.18 -17.56 -44.37
CA ALA A 214 -14.67 -16.22 -44.10
C ALA A 214 -16.11 -16.23 -43.55
N ALA A 215 -16.50 -17.32 -42.87
CA ALA A 215 -17.58 -17.14 -41.91
C ALA A 215 -17.09 -16.05 -40.98
N PRO A 216 -17.78 -14.91 -40.92
CA PRO A 216 -17.42 -13.89 -39.98
C PRO A 216 -17.29 -14.58 -38.64
N ALA A 217 -16.21 -14.33 -37.90
CA ALA A 217 -16.31 -14.40 -36.48
C ALA A 217 -17.63 -13.73 -36.20
N GLN A 218 -18.61 -14.57 -35.99
CA GLN A 218 -20.01 -14.28 -36.03
C GLN A 218 -20.12 -13.01 -35.22
N ASP A 219 -20.75 -12.04 -35.77
CA ASP A 219 -21.32 -10.94 -35.06
C ASP A 219 -21.60 -11.34 -33.61
N VAL A 220 -20.57 -11.34 -32.79
CA VAL A 220 -20.68 -10.82 -31.45
C VAL A 220 -21.00 -9.40 -31.80
N ALA A 221 -22.28 -9.09 -31.75
CA ALA A 221 -22.87 -7.92 -32.31
C ALA A 221 -21.95 -6.74 -32.02
N ALA A 222 -21.34 -6.19 -33.05
CA ALA A 222 -20.49 -5.00 -32.91
C ALA A 222 -21.25 -3.87 -32.20
N GLY A 223 -22.60 -3.96 -32.18
CA GLY A 223 -23.49 -3.15 -31.38
C GLY A 223 -23.43 -3.42 -29.85
N GLU A 224 -23.41 -4.68 -29.41
CA GLU A 224 -23.33 -5.01 -27.97
C GLU A 224 -21.94 -4.69 -27.37
N TYR A 225 -20.89 -4.89 -28.18
CA TYR A 225 -19.54 -4.53 -27.73
C TYR A 225 -19.28 -3.02 -27.71
N LEU A 226 -19.97 -2.26 -28.53
CA LEU A 226 -19.96 -0.80 -28.54
C LEU A 226 -20.84 -0.23 -27.40
N GLU A 227 -21.92 -0.88 -27.03
CA GLU A 227 -22.76 -0.47 -25.91
C GLU A 227 -22.10 -0.77 -24.56
N GLU A 228 -21.42 -1.89 -24.35
CA GLU A 228 -20.62 -2.15 -23.15
C GLU A 228 -19.38 -1.24 -23.06
N GLY A 229 -18.82 -0.83 -24.18
CA GLY A 229 -17.69 0.11 -24.24
C GLY A 229 -18.08 1.56 -24.02
N LEU A 230 -19.37 1.89 -24.06
CA LEU A 230 -19.89 3.26 -23.91
C LEU A 230 -20.48 3.53 -22.52
N THR A 231 -20.68 2.51 -21.70
CA THR A 231 -21.10 2.68 -20.29
C THR A 231 -19.90 2.88 -19.38
N ASP A 232 -19.17 3.96 -19.56
CA ASP A 232 -18.24 4.42 -18.56
C ASP A 232 -19.03 5.09 -17.42
N VAL A 233 -19.12 4.39 -16.29
CA VAL A 233 -19.69 4.98 -15.09
C VAL A 233 -18.56 5.66 -14.32
N ALA A 234 -18.64 6.98 -14.24
CA ALA A 234 -17.70 7.76 -13.48
C ALA A 234 -18.25 8.03 -12.06
N ILE A 235 -17.53 7.52 -11.06
CA ILE A 235 -17.81 7.83 -9.64
C ILE A 235 -16.89 8.98 -9.23
N ARG A 236 -17.45 10.11 -8.83
CA ARG A 236 -16.72 11.30 -8.37
C ARG A 236 -16.87 11.43 -6.87
N THR A 237 -15.75 11.56 -6.17
CA THR A 237 -15.74 11.78 -4.73
C THR A 237 -14.53 12.62 -4.32
N SER A 238 -14.64 13.28 -3.17
CA SER A 238 -13.49 13.98 -2.57
C SER A 238 -12.98 13.15 -1.41
N ALA A 239 -11.74 12.74 -1.47
CA ALA A 239 -11.14 11.88 -0.47
C ALA A 239 -9.64 12.09 -0.36
N ALA A 240 -9.10 11.73 0.81
CA ALA A 240 -7.67 11.59 1.02
C ALA A 240 -7.28 10.11 0.91
N VAL A 241 -6.31 9.80 0.05
CA VAL A 241 -5.78 8.45 -0.15
C VAL A 241 -4.27 8.51 0.00
N ASN A 242 -3.74 7.78 0.98
CA ASN A 242 -2.31 7.74 1.22
C ASN A 242 -1.56 6.97 0.12
N GLY A 243 -0.29 7.35 -0.10
CA GLY A 243 0.60 6.76 -1.10
C GLY A 243 1.35 5.52 -0.65
N SER A 244 1.00 4.96 0.51
CA SER A 244 1.74 3.89 1.17
C SER A 244 1.40 2.48 0.69
N GLY A 245 0.27 2.31 -0.01
CA GLY A 245 -0.25 1.01 -0.43
C GLY A 245 -1.24 0.39 0.55
N GLU A 246 -1.69 1.15 1.54
CA GLU A 246 -2.81 0.79 2.40
C GLU A 246 -4.13 0.85 1.61
N ASP A 247 -5.05 -0.09 1.89
CA ASP A 247 -6.38 -0.07 1.28
C ASP A 247 -7.26 0.96 1.98
N VAL A 248 -7.83 1.89 1.22
CA VAL A 248 -8.72 2.95 1.72
C VAL A 248 -10.11 2.73 1.15
N THR A 249 -11.11 2.62 2.02
CA THR A 249 -12.51 2.52 1.63
C THR A 249 -13.15 3.90 1.60
N ILE A 250 -13.83 4.23 0.51
CA ILE A 250 -14.49 5.51 0.29
C ILE A 250 -15.95 5.23 -0.05
N ASP A 251 -16.88 5.69 0.77
CA ASP A 251 -18.29 5.61 0.50
C ASP A 251 -18.68 6.66 -0.56
N ALA A 252 -19.31 6.23 -1.66
CA ALA A 252 -19.67 7.08 -2.78
C ALA A 252 -21.17 7.46 -2.75
N GLY A 253 -22.02 6.64 -2.15
CA GLY A 253 -23.43 6.94 -2.04
C GLY A 253 -24.27 5.80 -1.47
N THR A 254 -25.57 6.09 -1.31
CA THR A 254 -26.57 5.13 -0.83
C THR A 254 -27.73 5.06 -1.81
N PHE A 255 -28.40 3.91 -1.88
CA PHE A 255 -29.63 3.73 -2.62
C PHE A 255 -30.63 2.88 -1.85
N THR A 256 -31.90 3.04 -2.17
CA THR A 256 -32.98 2.21 -1.63
C THR A 256 -33.87 1.75 -2.77
N GLU A 257 -34.02 0.44 -2.89
CA GLU A 257 -34.84 -0.20 -3.92
C GLU A 257 -35.81 -1.19 -3.30
N LYS A 258 -36.88 -1.52 -4.03
CA LYS A 258 -37.80 -2.60 -3.64
C LYS A 258 -37.55 -3.83 -4.48
N GLY A 259 -37.29 -4.94 -3.83
CA GLY A 259 -37.13 -6.24 -4.44
C GLY A 259 -38.22 -7.22 -4.08
N GLU A 260 -38.37 -8.25 -4.89
CA GLU A 260 -39.21 -9.40 -4.57
C GLU A 260 -38.34 -10.44 -3.83
N VAL A 261 -38.79 -10.82 -2.61
CA VAL A 261 -38.06 -11.79 -1.81
C VAL A 261 -38.60 -13.19 -2.09
N SER A 262 -37.79 -14.07 -2.65
CA SER A 262 -38.10 -15.49 -2.82
C SER A 262 -37.17 -16.35 -1.95
N LEU A 263 -37.71 -17.27 -1.22
CA LEU A 263 -36.96 -18.25 -0.45
C LEU A 263 -36.86 -19.55 -1.25
N VAL A 264 -35.65 -19.95 -1.58
CA VAL A 264 -35.38 -21.23 -2.26
C VAL A 264 -34.69 -22.16 -1.26
N CYS A 265 -35.37 -23.29 -0.96
CA CYS A 265 -34.76 -24.36 -0.17
C CYS A 265 -34.18 -25.41 -1.13
N ILE A 266 -32.90 -25.60 -1.11
CA ILE A 266 -32.20 -26.67 -1.85
C ILE A 266 -31.91 -27.75 -0.80
N PRO A 267 -32.64 -28.90 -0.80
CA PRO A 267 -32.28 -29.98 0.11
C PRO A 267 -30.92 -30.56 -0.29
N GLU A 268 -29.97 -30.60 0.64
CA GLU A 268 -28.75 -31.36 0.48
C GLU A 268 -29.10 -32.86 0.58
N TYR A 269 -28.68 -33.63 -0.42
CA TYR A 269 -28.83 -35.10 -0.45
C TYR A 269 -27.59 -35.74 0.16
#